data_53d38303b0083406400e15d28ad59fcf
#
_entry.id   53d38303b0083406400e15d28ad59fcf
#
_cell.length_a   1.000
_cell.length_b   1.000
_cell.length_c   1.000
_cell.angle_alpha   90.00
_cell.angle_beta   90.00
_cell.angle_gamma   90.00
#
_symmetry.space_group_name_H-M   'P 1'
#
loop_
_entity.id
_entity.type
_entity.pdbx_description
1 polymer ?
#
loop_
_entity_poly.entity_id
_entity_poly.type
_entity_poly.pdbx_seq_one_letter_code
_entity_poly.pdbx_strand_id
1 'polypeptide(L)'
;MGLDLKQAETYVREHGDALALGRLETLLGGSPNDEAIAKLAEGQNEDGGWPATWSGEQSSLDATCYRLDHAEDLGDAVAEPVGRALDFLAARRGDDGFWEEHASLREVAPPWAKPGDDAAALYVTSSCAFWLARHRRPEADRAAGAIAVWIGPDGTLPTFLPGAWLAAGALALLGRDLHARIVLQAVEPRTPDLDEAALAWLANALAAAGLSVEPVASAARTRLAELQQDNGSWAGDPATTVTAYRALAGRDS
;
A
#
# COMPACT_ATOMS: atom_id res chain seq x y z
N MET A 1 17.21 -19.47 -10.89
CA MET A 1 16.16 -20.44 -10.50
C MET A 1 14.84 -19.91 -11.04
N GLY A 2 13.87 -20.73 -11.40
CA GLY A 2 12.54 -20.22 -11.82
C GLY A 2 11.70 -19.91 -10.59
N LEU A 3 10.68 -19.05 -10.74
CA LEU A 3 9.69 -18.74 -9.71
C LEU A 3 9.02 -20.01 -9.17
N ASP A 4 9.01 -20.20 -7.86
CA ASP A 4 8.36 -21.32 -7.15
C ASP A 4 7.42 -20.82 -6.05
N LEU A 5 6.15 -20.59 -6.41
CA LEU A 5 5.12 -20.14 -5.48
C LEU A 5 4.80 -21.18 -4.39
N LYS A 6 5.02 -22.48 -4.68
CA LYS A 6 4.76 -23.53 -3.70
C LYS A 6 5.79 -23.53 -2.57
N GLN A 7 7.03 -23.19 -2.89
CA GLN A 7 8.07 -23.01 -1.90
C GLN A 7 7.82 -21.77 -1.05
N ALA A 8 7.29 -20.69 -1.65
CA ALA A 8 6.86 -19.51 -0.90
C ALA A 8 5.72 -19.82 0.10
N GLU A 9 4.72 -20.62 -0.32
CA GLU A 9 3.66 -21.09 0.59
C GLU A 9 4.25 -21.86 1.77
N THR A 10 5.19 -22.78 1.52
CA THR A 10 5.86 -23.55 2.56
C THR A 10 6.60 -22.65 3.51
N TYR A 11 7.36 -21.69 2.99
CA TYR A 11 8.09 -20.72 3.82
C TYR A 11 7.17 -19.93 4.75
N VAL A 12 6.05 -19.40 4.24
CA VAL A 12 5.09 -18.65 5.05
C VAL A 12 4.45 -19.55 6.11
N ARG A 13 4.12 -20.82 5.78
CA ARG A 13 3.56 -21.76 6.75
C ARG A 13 4.51 -22.10 7.91
N GLU A 14 5.80 -22.09 7.65
CA GLU A 14 6.83 -22.43 8.65
C GLU A 14 7.26 -21.23 9.51
N HIS A 15 7.18 -20.01 8.96
CA HIS A 15 7.78 -18.82 9.58
C HIS A 15 6.80 -17.67 9.81
N GLY A 16 5.59 -17.72 9.22
CA GLY A 16 4.61 -16.64 9.29
C GLY A 16 3.90 -16.56 10.65
N ASP A 17 3.56 -15.34 11.05
CA ASP A 17 2.64 -15.11 12.16
C ASP A 17 1.17 -15.38 11.73
N ALA A 18 0.24 -15.24 12.66
CA ALA A 18 -1.18 -15.48 12.41
C ALA A 18 -1.72 -14.62 11.24
N LEU A 19 -1.26 -13.36 11.13
CA LEU A 19 -1.70 -12.46 10.06
C LEU A 19 -1.17 -12.91 8.70
N ALA A 20 0.11 -13.24 8.59
CA ALA A 20 0.70 -13.72 7.34
C ALA A 20 0.06 -15.05 6.89
N LEU A 21 -0.20 -15.96 7.83
CA LEU A 21 -0.89 -17.22 7.55
C LEU A 21 -2.32 -17.00 7.07
N GLY A 22 -3.09 -16.14 7.74
CA GLY A 22 -4.47 -15.83 7.34
C GLY A 22 -4.56 -15.17 5.97
N ARG A 23 -3.65 -14.26 5.66
CA ARG A 23 -3.52 -13.63 4.33
C ARG A 23 -3.25 -14.70 3.26
N LEU A 24 -2.25 -15.56 3.49
CA LEU A 24 -1.93 -16.65 2.56
C LEU A 24 -3.12 -17.58 2.32
N GLU A 25 -3.80 -18.04 3.39
CA GLU A 25 -4.96 -18.94 3.25
C GLU A 25 -6.06 -18.32 2.39
N THR A 26 -6.33 -17.04 2.56
CA THR A 26 -7.33 -16.34 1.73
C THR A 26 -6.88 -16.23 0.27
N LEU A 27 -5.61 -15.94 0.02
CA LEU A 27 -5.03 -15.93 -1.33
C LEU A 27 -5.11 -17.30 -2.02
N LEU A 28 -5.06 -18.38 -1.26
CA LEU A 28 -5.25 -19.76 -1.74
C LEU A 28 -6.73 -20.16 -1.92
N GLY A 29 -7.67 -19.28 -1.64
CA GLY A 29 -9.12 -19.51 -1.82
C GLY A 29 -9.82 -20.02 -0.57
N GLY A 30 -9.13 -20.07 0.57
CA GLY A 30 -9.71 -20.32 1.89
C GLY A 30 -10.33 -19.07 2.49
N SER A 31 -10.58 -19.13 3.80
CA SER A 31 -11.03 -18.00 4.62
C SER A 31 -10.03 -17.73 5.72
N PRO A 32 -9.83 -16.47 6.13
CA PRO A 32 -8.98 -16.16 7.27
C PRO A 32 -9.62 -16.72 8.55
N ASN A 33 -8.78 -17.16 9.47
CA ASN A 33 -9.24 -17.58 10.81
C ASN A 33 -9.40 -16.37 11.75
N ASP A 34 -10.07 -16.59 12.88
CA ASP A 34 -10.32 -15.55 13.88
C ASP A 34 -9.03 -14.93 14.45
N GLU A 35 -7.94 -15.70 14.52
CA GLU A 35 -6.64 -15.22 15.00
C GLU A 35 -6.02 -14.21 14.05
N ALA A 36 -6.10 -14.45 12.73
CA ALA A 36 -5.62 -13.50 11.73
C ALA A 36 -6.44 -12.20 11.73
N ILE A 37 -7.77 -12.30 11.88
CA ILE A 37 -8.68 -11.16 12.00
C ILE A 37 -8.34 -10.34 13.25
N ALA A 38 -8.20 -11.01 14.40
CA ALA A 38 -7.82 -10.36 15.66
C ALA A 38 -6.44 -9.70 15.56
N LYS A 39 -5.47 -10.35 14.88
CA LYS A 39 -4.12 -9.81 14.69
C LYS A 39 -4.09 -8.57 13.79
N LEU A 40 -4.93 -8.50 12.77
CA LEU A 40 -5.08 -7.27 11.99
C LEU A 40 -5.64 -6.13 12.86
N ALA A 41 -6.71 -6.39 13.62
CA ALA A 41 -7.39 -5.39 14.44
C ALA A 41 -6.56 -4.96 15.68
N GLU A 42 -5.55 -5.75 16.06
CA GLU A 42 -4.70 -5.47 17.22
C GLU A 42 -4.09 -4.07 17.14
N GLY A 43 -4.25 -3.31 18.20
CA GLY A 43 -3.71 -1.95 18.33
C GLY A 43 -4.47 -0.87 17.56
N GLN A 44 -5.63 -1.18 16.95
CA GLN A 44 -6.48 -0.14 16.37
C GLN A 44 -7.06 0.74 17.48
N ASN A 45 -6.81 2.05 17.39
CA ASN A 45 -7.27 3.03 18.36
C ASN A 45 -8.79 3.30 18.24
N GLU A 46 -9.35 3.98 19.24
CA GLU A 46 -10.78 4.36 19.26
C GLU A 46 -11.15 5.27 18.06
N ASP A 47 -10.22 6.09 17.57
CA ASP A 47 -10.43 6.95 16.40
C ASP A 47 -10.41 6.18 15.05
N GLY A 48 -10.14 4.88 15.07
CA GLY A 48 -10.09 3.99 13.90
C GLY A 48 -8.73 3.88 13.23
N GLY A 49 -7.74 4.69 13.61
CA GLY A 49 -6.38 4.60 13.09
C GLY A 49 -5.53 3.59 13.85
N TRP A 50 -4.37 3.23 13.28
CA TRP A 50 -3.33 2.47 13.97
C TRP A 50 -2.12 3.32 14.27
N PRO A 51 -1.48 3.15 15.44
CA PRO A 51 -0.21 3.79 15.73
C PRO A 51 0.91 3.14 14.91
N ALA A 52 1.86 3.94 14.46
CA ALA A 52 3.12 3.43 13.92
C ALA A 52 4.12 3.16 15.07
N THR A 53 5.11 2.31 14.82
CA THR A 53 6.15 1.99 15.80
C THR A 53 6.91 3.22 16.30
N TRP A 54 6.97 4.28 15.48
CA TRP A 54 7.61 5.55 15.79
C TRP A 54 6.64 6.60 16.38
N SER A 55 5.32 6.35 16.39
CA SER A 55 4.30 7.33 16.84
C SER A 55 3.81 7.12 18.27
N GLY A 56 4.28 6.09 18.97
CA GLY A 56 3.77 5.71 20.28
C GLY A 56 2.29 5.32 20.22
N GLU A 57 1.44 5.97 21.02
CA GLU A 57 -0.01 5.69 21.06
C GLU A 57 -0.80 6.51 20.01
N GLN A 58 -0.18 7.51 19.39
CA GLN A 58 -0.85 8.38 18.41
C GLN A 58 -1.12 7.63 17.11
N SER A 59 -2.36 7.66 16.62
CA SER A 59 -2.71 7.12 15.30
C SER A 59 -1.95 7.84 14.19
N SER A 60 -1.41 7.08 13.25
CA SER A 60 -0.66 7.55 12.08
C SER A 60 -1.45 7.23 10.82
N LEU A 61 -1.47 8.17 9.88
CA LEU A 61 -2.06 8.00 8.55
C LEU A 61 -1.27 6.94 7.75
N ASP A 62 0.05 7.01 7.79
CA ASP A 62 0.95 6.07 7.12
C ASP A 62 0.75 4.63 7.63
N ALA A 63 0.76 4.43 8.96
CA ALA A 63 0.53 3.11 9.56
C ALA A 63 -0.88 2.57 9.27
N THR A 64 -1.88 3.44 9.24
CA THR A 64 -3.26 3.05 8.90
C THR A 64 -3.35 2.59 7.44
N CYS A 65 -2.73 3.31 6.51
CA CYS A 65 -2.66 2.89 5.10
C CYS A 65 -1.91 1.56 4.94
N TYR A 66 -0.82 1.33 5.69
CA TYR A 66 -0.09 0.07 5.69
C TYR A 66 -0.96 -1.11 6.19
N ARG A 67 -1.78 -0.90 7.24
CA ARG A 67 -2.72 -1.92 7.72
C ARG A 67 -3.84 -2.22 6.71
N LEU A 68 -4.29 -1.22 5.97
CA LEU A 68 -5.27 -1.43 4.89
C LEU A 68 -4.72 -2.33 3.77
N ASP A 69 -3.41 -2.25 3.44
CA ASP A 69 -2.79 -3.17 2.48
C ASP A 69 -2.87 -4.64 2.93
N HIS A 70 -2.65 -4.90 4.21
CA HIS A 70 -2.79 -6.25 4.76
C HIS A 70 -4.26 -6.71 4.82
N ALA A 71 -5.18 -5.78 5.07
CA ALA A 71 -6.62 -6.07 5.14
C ALA A 71 -7.20 -6.49 3.77
N GLU A 72 -6.66 -5.99 2.66
CA GLU A 72 -7.09 -6.37 1.30
C GLU A 72 -7.10 -7.90 1.11
N ASP A 73 -6.10 -8.60 1.65
CA ASP A 73 -6.02 -10.05 1.51
C ASP A 73 -7.05 -10.80 2.36
N LEU A 74 -7.57 -10.18 3.44
CA LEU A 74 -8.54 -10.80 4.34
C LEU A 74 -10.01 -10.54 3.92
N GLY A 75 -10.22 -9.62 2.98
CA GLY A 75 -11.53 -9.34 2.39
C GLY A 75 -12.60 -8.92 3.40
N ASP A 76 -13.83 -9.38 3.18
CA ASP A 76 -15.00 -8.97 3.99
C ASP A 76 -14.91 -9.38 5.47
N ALA A 77 -14.04 -10.32 5.81
CA ALA A 77 -13.86 -10.76 7.20
C ALA A 77 -13.37 -9.64 8.14
N VAL A 78 -12.76 -8.60 7.58
CA VAL A 78 -12.23 -7.44 8.32
C VAL A 78 -12.95 -6.13 7.98
N ALA A 79 -14.19 -6.21 7.48
CA ALA A 79 -14.95 -5.03 7.05
C ALA A 79 -15.13 -3.98 8.16
N GLU A 80 -15.30 -4.40 9.43
CA GLU A 80 -15.47 -3.46 10.56
C GLU A 80 -14.17 -2.66 10.82
N PRO A 81 -12.99 -3.26 11.09
CA PRO A 81 -11.77 -2.48 11.27
C PRO A 81 -11.38 -1.66 10.04
N VAL A 82 -11.61 -2.16 8.83
CA VAL A 82 -11.40 -1.40 7.58
C VAL A 82 -12.32 -0.19 7.51
N GLY A 83 -13.61 -0.34 7.84
CA GLY A 83 -14.57 0.78 7.85
C GLY A 83 -14.13 1.90 8.78
N ARG A 84 -13.72 1.56 10.02
CA ARG A 84 -13.20 2.52 11.00
C ARG A 84 -11.93 3.22 10.50
N ALA A 85 -11.02 2.49 9.85
CA ALA A 85 -9.81 3.06 9.28
C ALA A 85 -10.11 4.07 8.17
N LEU A 86 -11.03 3.75 7.28
CA LEU A 86 -11.46 4.67 6.21
C LEU A 86 -12.14 5.93 6.78
N ASP A 87 -12.94 5.80 7.84
CA ASP A 87 -13.54 6.94 8.54
C ASP A 87 -12.45 7.82 9.20
N PHE A 88 -11.42 7.20 9.80
CA PHE A 88 -10.27 7.92 10.33
C PHE A 88 -9.53 8.71 9.25
N LEU A 89 -9.22 8.10 8.09
CA LEU A 89 -8.59 8.79 6.97
C LEU A 89 -9.46 9.95 6.47
N ALA A 90 -10.76 9.70 6.26
CA ALA A 90 -11.70 10.71 5.78
C ALA A 90 -11.78 11.93 6.70
N ALA A 91 -11.81 11.70 8.02
CA ALA A 91 -11.90 12.75 9.04
C ALA A 91 -10.64 13.63 9.15
N ARG A 92 -9.48 13.15 8.66
CA ARG A 92 -8.19 13.85 8.74
C ARG A 92 -7.82 14.63 7.49
N ARG A 93 -8.68 14.64 6.46
CA ARG A 93 -8.43 15.40 5.25
C ARG A 93 -8.56 16.90 5.51
N GLY A 94 -7.56 17.68 5.07
CA GLY A 94 -7.62 19.14 5.05
C GLY A 94 -8.62 19.68 4.03
N ASP A 95 -9.04 20.94 4.20
CA ASP A 95 -9.94 21.63 3.27
C ASP A 95 -9.35 21.82 1.87
N ASP A 96 -8.03 21.85 1.78
CA ASP A 96 -7.23 21.91 0.54
C ASP A 96 -7.14 20.56 -0.20
N GLY A 97 -7.62 19.48 0.42
CA GLY A 97 -7.59 18.12 -0.15
C GLY A 97 -6.33 17.34 0.20
N PHE A 98 -5.45 17.86 1.05
CA PHE A 98 -4.24 17.19 1.53
C PHE A 98 -4.46 16.47 2.84
N TRP A 99 -3.59 15.49 3.09
CA TRP A 99 -3.41 14.83 4.39
C TRP A 99 -1.99 15.07 4.88
N GLU A 100 -1.88 15.30 6.16
CA GLU A 100 -0.62 15.46 6.85
C GLU A 100 -0.70 14.71 8.18
N GLU A 101 0.40 14.09 8.61
CA GLU A 101 0.48 13.48 9.93
C GLU A 101 0.26 14.53 11.04
N HIS A 102 -0.22 14.08 12.18
CA HIS A 102 -0.49 14.98 13.29
C HIS A 102 0.77 15.73 13.73
N ALA A 103 0.65 17.04 13.99
CA ALA A 103 1.78 17.90 14.30
C ALA A 103 2.62 17.45 15.53
N SER A 104 1.99 16.72 16.48
CA SER A 104 2.72 16.15 17.62
C SER A 104 3.76 15.10 17.22
N LEU A 105 3.70 14.55 16.02
CA LEU A 105 4.61 13.54 15.52
C LEU A 105 5.88 14.12 14.87
N ARG A 106 5.99 15.44 14.74
CA ARG A 106 7.08 16.12 14.01
C ARG A 106 8.49 15.70 14.42
N GLU A 107 8.71 15.45 15.72
CA GLU A 107 10.05 15.14 16.25
C GLU A 107 10.42 13.65 16.13
N VAL A 108 9.42 12.78 15.95
CA VAL A 108 9.62 11.32 15.93
C VAL A 108 9.32 10.69 14.57
N ALA A 109 8.58 11.37 13.71
CA ALA A 109 8.20 10.87 12.40
C ALA A 109 9.42 10.72 11.47
N PRO A 110 9.47 9.62 10.70
CA PRO A 110 10.47 9.45 9.66
C PRO A 110 10.27 10.47 8.52
N PRO A 111 11.29 10.65 7.65
CA PRO A 111 11.23 11.66 6.60
C PRO A 111 9.98 11.61 5.72
N TRP A 112 9.49 10.41 5.40
CA TRP A 112 8.31 10.23 4.52
C TRP A 112 6.96 10.55 5.17
N ALA A 113 6.90 10.66 6.50
CA ALA A 113 5.69 10.96 7.27
C ALA A 113 5.84 12.23 8.13
N LYS A 114 6.85 13.07 7.86
CA LYS A 114 7.20 14.20 8.72
C LYS A 114 6.22 15.37 8.54
N PRO A 115 5.49 15.77 9.58
CA PRO A 115 4.62 16.95 9.51
C PRO A 115 5.39 18.23 9.16
N GLY A 116 4.83 19.04 8.23
CA GLY A 116 5.42 20.29 7.74
C GLY A 116 6.47 20.11 6.64
N ASP A 117 6.57 18.91 6.06
CA ASP A 117 7.40 18.63 4.88
C ASP A 117 6.49 18.37 3.68
N ASP A 118 6.63 19.11 2.60
CA ASP A 118 5.75 19.03 1.42
C ASP A 118 5.84 17.66 0.73
N ALA A 119 7.03 17.05 0.67
CA ALA A 119 7.21 15.74 0.06
C ALA A 119 6.54 14.63 0.88
N ALA A 120 6.60 14.73 2.20
CA ALA A 120 5.90 13.82 3.11
C ALA A 120 4.38 14.03 3.05
N ALA A 121 3.91 15.28 3.04
CA ALA A 121 2.48 15.58 2.89
C ALA A 121 1.92 15.01 1.58
N LEU A 122 2.66 15.14 0.47
CA LEU A 122 2.25 14.57 -0.82
C LEU A 122 2.27 13.04 -0.82
N TYR A 123 3.23 12.40 -0.13
CA TYR A 123 3.24 10.94 0.05
C TYR A 123 2.03 10.47 0.86
N VAL A 124 1.77 11.07 2.02
CA VAL A 124 0.64 10.71 2.89
C VAL A 124 -0.69 10.96 2.17
N THR A 125 -0.80 12.09 1.44
CA THR A 125 -1.97 12.39 0.61
C THR A 125 -2.20 11.33 -0.46
N SER A 126 -1.16 10.90 -1.16
CA SER A 126 -1.26 9.87 -2.18
C SER A 126 -1.72 8.53 -1.60
N SER A 127 -1.21 8.16 -0.43
CA SER A 127 -1.58 6.93 0.29
C SER A 127 -3.04 6.95 0.75
N CYS A 128 -3.47 8.04 1.41
CA CYS A 128 -4.84 8.19 1.88
C CYS A 128 -5.84 8.25 0.72
N ALA A 129 -5.51 9.02 -0.33
CA ALA A 129 -6.34 9.13 -1.53
C ALA A 129 -6.51 7.79 -2.25
N PHE A 130 -5.43 6.99 -2.33
CA PHE A 130 -5.48 5.65 -2.91
C PHE A 130 -6.48 4.76 -2.18
N TRP A 131 -6.38 4.63 -0.87
CA TRP A 131 -7.26 3.76 -0.09
C TRP A 131 -8.70 4.25 -0.09
N LEU A 132 -8.94 5.54 0.05
CA LEU A 132 -10.28 6.10 -0.02
C LEU A 132 -10.90 5.91 -1.42
N ALA A 133 -10.15 6.11 -2.49
CA ALA A 133 -10.61 5.87 -3.86
C ALA A 133 -10.89 4.38 -4.11
N ARG A 134 -10.02 3.48 -3.64
CA ARG A 134 -10.20 2.01 -3.72
C ARG A 134 -11.52 1.56 -3.09
N HIS A 135 -11.90 2.17 -1.98
CA HIS A 135 -13.14 1.91 -1.28
C HIS A 135 -14.28 2.87 -1.66
N ARG A 136 -14.14 3.61 -2.77
CA ARG A 136 -15.17 4.51 -3.34
C ARG A 136 -15.66 5.57 -2.36
N ARG A 137 -14.79 6.04 -1.47
CA ARG A 137 -15.09 7.12 -0.52
C ARG A 137 -14.98 8.47 -1.22
N PRO A 138 -16.01 9.34 -1.12
CA PRO A 138 -16.05 10.61 -1.87
C PRO A 138 -14.97 11.61 -1.43
N GLU A 139 -14.38 11.42 -0.25
CA GLU A 139 -13.30 12.26 0.25
C GLU A 139 -12.04 12.22 -0.64
N ALA A 140 -11.87 11.15 -1.43
CA ALA A 140 -10.78 11.02 -2.38
C ALA A 140 -10.87 12.00 -3.56
N ASP A 141 -12.05 12.45 -3.95
CA ASP A 141 -12.26 13.23 -5.19
C ASP A 141 -11.43 14.54 -5.20
N ARG A 142 -11.33 15.22 -4.06
CA ARG A 142 -10.55 16.46 -3.96
C ARG A 142 -9.05 16.22 -4.06
N ALA A 143 -8.59 15.07 -3.58
CA ALA A 143 -7.17 14.73 -3.63
C ALA A 143 -6.64 14.63 -5.06
N ALA A 144 -7.46 14.18 -6.02
CA ALA A 144 -7.06 14.11 -7.42
C ALA A 144 -6.63 15.48 -7.97
N GLY A 145 -7.36 16.55 -7.61
CA GLY A 145 -6.98 17.92 -7.97
C GLY A 145 -5.72 18.39 -7.24
N ALA A 146 -5.65 18.10 -5.94
CA ALA A 146 -4.50 18.46 -5.10
C ALA A 146 -3.21 17.78 -5.58
N ILE A 147 -3.25 16.48 -5.94
CA ILE A 147 -2.09 15.75 -6.49
C ILE A 147 -1.73 16.26 -7.88
N ALA A 148 -2.73 16.50 -8.75
CA ALA A 148 -2.48 16.84 -10.15
C ALA A 148 -1.68 18.13 -10.35
N VAL A 149 -1.80 19.11 -9.46
CA VAL A 149 -1.06 20.38 -9.55
C VAL A 149 0.44 20.22 -9.27
N TRP A 150 0.84 19.11 -8.66
CA TRP A 150 2.24 18.79 -8.34
C TRP A 150 2.93 17.93 -9.40
N ILE A 151 2.19 17.46 -10.42
CA ILE A 151 2.78 16.68 -11.50
C ILE A 151 3.65 17.60 -12.36
N GLY A 152 4.94 17.35 -12.38
CA GLY A 152 5.88 18.06 -13.23
C GLY A 152 5.66 17.79 -14.72
N PRO A 153 6.24 18.61 -15.62
CA PRO A 153 6.10 18.44 -17.05
C PRO A 153 6.66 17.12 -17.60
N ASP A 154 7.52 16.48 -16.83
CA ASP A 154 8.13 15.16 -17.11
C ASP A 154 7.42 14.01 -16.36
N GLY A 155 6.29 14.30 -15.71
CA GLY A 155 5.52 13.32 -14.93
C GLY A 155 6.03 13.06 -13.52
N THR A 156 7.13 13.68 -13.12
CA THR A 156 7.65 13.52 -11.76
C THR A 156 6.74 14.20 -10.72
N LEU A 157 6.69 13.60 -9.53
CA LEU A 157 6.08 14.19 -8.34
C LEU A 157 7.18 14.47 -7.31
N PRO A 158 7.18 15.64 -6.64
CA PRO A 158 8.18 15.98 -5.63
C PRO A 158 7.86 15.26 -4.30
N THR A 159 7.88 13.94 -4.33
CA THR A 159 7.57 13.07 -3.20
C THR A 159 8.46 11.83 -3.19
N PHE A 160 8.33 11.00 -2.15
CA PHE A 160 8.96 9.69 -2.09
C PHE A 160 8.39 8.77 -3.18
N LEU A 161 9.21 7.88 -3.73
CA LEU A 161 8.84 7.06 -4.87
C LEU A 161 7.54 6.24 -4.65
N PRO A 162 7.27 5.65 -3.46
CA PRO A 162 5.96 5.05 -3.18
C PRO A 162 4.79 6.01 -3.32
N GLY A 163 4.94 7.27 -2.94
CA GLY A 163 3.92 8.29 -3.13
C GLY A 163 3.57 8.50 -4.60
N ALA A 164 4.54 8.39 -5.51
CA ALA A 164 4.28 8.56 -6.93
C ALA A 164 3.40 7.44 -7.50
N TRP A 165 3.68 6.16 -7.21
CA TRP A 165 2.82 5.09 -7.73
C TRP A 165 1.46 5.01 -7.04
N LEU A 166 1.37 5.37 -5.75
CA LEU A 166 0.08 5.48 -5.05
C LEU A 166 -0.75 6.64 -5.60
N ALA A 167 -0.10 7.78 -5.93
CA ALA A 167 -0.75 8.88 -6.64
C ALA A 167 -1.31 8.43 -7.99
N ALA A 168 -0.52 7.69 -8.77
CA ALA A 168 -0.97 7.16 -10.05
C ALA A 168 -2.17 6.21 -9.87
N GLY A 169 -2.12 5.31 -8.88
CA GLY A 169 -3.22 4.43 -8.53
C GLY A 169 -4.48 5.19 -8.14
N ALA A 170 -4.36 6.18 -7.24
CA ALA A 170 -5.48 7.04 -6.83
C ALA A 170 -6.09 7.80 -8.03
N LEU A 171 -5.24 8.40 -8.88
CA LEU A 171 -5.68 9.12 -10.07
C LEU A 171 -6.45 8.20 -11.04
N ALA A 172 -5.98 6.97 -11.27
CA ALA A 172 -6.67 5.99 -12.12
C ALA A 172 -8.03 5.59 -11.53
N LEU A 173 -8.09 5.26 -10.24
CA LEU A 173 -9.34 4.93 -9.54
C LEU A 173 -10.37 6.07 -9.60
N LEU A 174 -9.90 7.32 -9.71
CA LEU A 174 -10.72 8.53 -9.84
C LEU A 174 -10.95 8.97 -11.30
N GLY A 175 -10.65 8.09 -12.29
CA GLY A 175 -10.88 8.35 -13.71
C GLY A 175 -9.93 9.38 -14.33
N ARG A 176 -8.75 9.61 -13.74
CA ARG A 176 -7.72 10.52 -14.24
C ARG A 176 -6.59 9.75 -14.96
N ASP A 177 -6.95 8.84 -15.86
CA ASP A 177 -6.05 7.88 -16.50
C ASP A 177 -4.83 8.52 -17.17
N LEU A 178 -5.01 9.67 -17.83
CA LEU A 178 -3.88 10.35 -18.48
C LEU A 178 -2.83 10.80 -17.46
N HIS A 179 -3.25 11.38 -16.33
CA HIS A 179 -2.33 11.79 -15.28
C HIS A 179 -1.65 10.59 -14.63
N ALA A 180 -2.41 9.50 -14.38
CA ALA A 180 -1.86 8.27 -13.84
C ALA A 180 -0.72 7.73 -14.72
N ARG A 181 -0.94 7.63 -16.04
CA ARG A 181 0.08 7.13 -16.99
C ARG A 181 1.30 8.04 -17.08
N ILE A 182 1.11 9.36 -17.07
CA ILE A 182 2.24 10.30 -17.07
C ILE A 182 3.13 10.10 -15.84
N VAL A 183 2.53 9.93 -14.66
CA VAL A 183 3.28 9.65 -13.43
C VAL A 183 3.99 8.28 -13.52
N LEU A 184 3.32 7.24 -14.01
CA LEU A 184 3.93 5.91 -14.15
C LEU A 184 5.11 5.88 -15.10
N GLN A 185 5.10 6.68 -16.18
CA GLN A 185 6.25 6.82 -17.07
C GLN A 185 7.48 7.38 -16.34
N ALA A 186 7.30 8.24 -15.33
CA ALA A 186 8.39 8.75 -14.52
C ALA A 186 8.85 7.74 -13.44
N VAL A 187 7.97 6.83 -12.99
CA VAL A 187 8.28 5.76 -12.03
C VAL A 187 9.06 4.61 -12.70
N GLU A 188 8.72 4.25 -13.94
CA GLU A 188 9.22 3.06 -14.64
C GLU A 188 10.76 2.95 -14.65
N PRO A 189 11.55 4.00 -14.96
CA PRO A 189 13.01 3.93 -14.95
C PRO A 189 13.64 3.63 -13.59
N ARG A 190 12.87 3.82 -12.51
CA ARG A 190 13.31 3.59 -11.12
C ARG A 190 13.00 2.19 -10.60
N THR A 191 12.19 1.42 -11.35
CA THR A 191 11.78 0.05 -10.95
C THR A 191 12.97 -0.88 -10.69
N PRO A 192 14.07 -0.86 -11.46
CA PRO A 192 15.23 -1.72 -11.21
C PRO A 192 15.94 -1.48 -9.86
N ASP A 193 15.79 -0.29 -9.28
CA ASP A 193 16.43 0.13 -8.03
C ASP A 193 15.61 -0.28 -6.79
N LEU A 194 14.41 -0.83 -6.96
CA LEU A 194 13.52 -1.21 -5.88
C LEU A 194 13.91 -2.57 -5.27
N ASP A 195 13.77 -2.66 -3.96
CA ASP A 195 13.85 -3.93 -3.23
C ASP A 195 12.57 -4.77 -3.40
N GLU A 196 12.59 -5.99 -2.86
CA GLU A 196 11.51 -6.96 -2.99
C GLU A 196 10.18 -6.45 -2.41
N ALA A 197 10.24 -5.78 -1.26
CA ALA A 197 9.06 -5.24 -0.58
C ALA A 197 8.42 -4.11 -1.40
N ALA A 198 9.23 -3.19 -1.91
CA ALA A 198 8.78 -2.09 -2.75
C ALA A 198 8.22 -2.57 -4.10
N LEU A 199 8.85 -3.57 -4.74
CA LEU A 199 8.36 -4.18 -5.98
C LEU A 199 7.00 -4.86 -5.78
N ALA A 200 6.85 -5.62 -4.70
CA ALA A 200 5.61 -6.29 -4.35
C ALA A 200 4.49 -5.27 -4.08
N TRP A 201 4.78 -4.22 -3.33
CA TRP A 201 3.83 -3.16 -3.03
C TRP A 201 3.40 -2.40 -4.29
N LEU A 202 4.36 -1.97 -5.12
CA LEU A 202 4.10 -1.34 -6.42
C LEU A 202 3.17 -2.19 -7.29
N ALA A 203 3.50 -3.48 -7.49
CA ALA A 203 2.72 -4.37 -8.33
C ALA A 203 1.28 -4.55 -7.82
N ASN A 204 1.11 -4.73 -6.51
CA ASN A 204 -0.20 -4.88 -5.87
C ASN A 204 -1.02 -3.59 -5.91
N ALA A 205 -0.42 -2.43 -5.63
CA ALA A 205 -1.11 -1.15 -5.72
C ALA A 205 -1.63 -0.86 -7.13
N LEU A 206 -0.82 -1.15 -8.15
CA LEU A 206 -1.23 -0.98 -9.55
C LEU A 206 -2.31 -1.99 -9.97
N ALA A 207 -2.22 -3.24 -9.50
CA ALA A 207 -3.28 -4.23 -9.75
C ALA A 207 -4.61 -3.79 -9.12
N ALA A 208 -4.60 -3.36 -7.86
CA ALA A 208 -5.78 -2.85 -7.16
C ALA A 208 -6.40 -1.60 -7.84
N ALA A 209 -5.60 -0.84 -8.58
CA ALA A 209 -6.04 0.31 -9.36
C ALA A 209 -6.46 -0.02 -10.82
N GLY A 210 -6.46 -1.30 -11.22
CA GLY A 210 -6.76 -1.70 -12.60
C GLY A 210 -5.64 -1.40 -13.60
N LEU A 211 -4.42 -1.20 -13.12
CA LEU A 211 -3.24 -0.83 -13.91
C LEU A 211 -2.23 -2.00 -14.05
N SER A 212 -2.68 -3.24 -13.83
CA SER A 212 -1.82 -4.44 -13.88
C SER A 212 -1.12 -4.66 -15.23
N VAL A 213 -1.67 -4.13 -16.31
CA VAL A 213 -1.12 -4.26 -17.67
C VAL A 213 -0.10 -3.17 -18.04
N GLU A 214 0.05 -2.15 -17.21
CA GLU A 214 1.03 -1.08 -17.47
C GLU A 214 2.47 -1.64 -17.44
N PRO A 215 3.39 -1.11 -18.28
CA PRO A 215 4.77 -1.61 -18.38
C PRO A 215 5.50 -1.69 -17.04
N VAL A 216 5.35 -0.66 -16.20
CA VAL A 216 5.95 -0.60 -14.87
C VAL A 216 5.46 -1.73 -13.95
N ALA A 217 4.18 -2.10 -14.01
CA ALA A 217 3.64 -3.22 -13.22
C ALA A 217 4.20 -4.56 -13.71
N SER A 218 4.34 -4.73 -15.03
CA SER A 218 4.95 -5.94 -15.62
C SER A 218 6.43 -6.03 -15.27
N ALA A 219 7.18 -4.92 -15.35
CA ALA A 219 8.59 -4.86 -14.98
C ALA A 219 8.79 -5.20 -13.49
N ALA A 220 7.94 -4.65 -12.61
CA ALA A 220 7.99 -4.95 -11.18
C ALA A 220 7.78 -6.43 -10.89
N ARG A 221 6.76 -7.07 -11.48
CA ARG A 221 6.52 -8.51 -11.32
C ARG A 221 7.65 -9.36 -11.87
N THR A 222 8.19 -9.03 -13.05
CA THR A 222 9.32 -9.76 -13.63
C THR A 222 10.53 -9.70 -12.70
N ARG A 223 10.87 -8.49 -12.22
CA ARG A 223 12.01 -8.32 -11.33
C ARG A 223 11.78 -9.01 -9.97
N LEU A 224 10.58 -8.92 -9.43
CA LEU A 224 10.19 -9.59 -8.19
C LEU A 224 10.36 -11.13 -8.30
N ALA A 225 9.94 -11.72 -9.42
CA ALA A 225 10.11 -13.15 -9.66
C ALA A 225 11.58 -13.59 -9.71
N GLU A 226 12.49 -12.72 -10.20
CA GLU A 226 13.94 -13.00 -10.22
C GLU A 226 14.58 -12.92 -8.84
N LEU A 227 13.98 -12.19 -7.88
CA LEU A 227 14.53 -11.95 -6.54
C LEU A 227 14.10 -13.01 -5.51
N GLN A 228 13.29 -14.00 -5.89
CA GLN A 228 12.93 -15.09 -4.98
C GLN A 228 14.19 -15.82 -4.51
N GLN A 229 14.32 -15.99 -3.20
CA GLN A 229 15.44 -16.68 -2.57
C GLN A 229 15.28 -18.20 -2.68
N ASP A 230 16.37 -18.94 -2.48
CA ASP A 230 16.42 -20.40 -2.57
C ASP A 230 15.47 -21.13 -1.59
N ASN A 231 15.11 -20.48 -0.48
CA ASN A 231 14.14 -20.99 0.48
C ASN A 231 12.68 -20.62 0.16
N GLY A 232 12.44 -20.00 -0.99
CA GLY A 232 11.11 -19.56 -1.44
C GLY A 232 10.68 -18.19 -0.95
N SER A 233 11.42 -17.55 -0.05
CA SER A 233 11.06 -16.25 0.50
C SER A 233 11.46 -15.06 -0.38
N TRP A 234 10.91 -13.89 -0.07
CA TRP A 234 11.43 -12.58 -0.45
C TRP A 234 11.89 -11.84 0.80
N ALA A 235 13.09 -11.27 0.74
CA ALA A 235 13.76 -10.57 1.84
C ALA A 235 13.94 -11.40 3.13
N GLY A 236 13.69 -12.72 3.10
CA GLY A 236 13.70 -13.56 4.31
C GLY A 236 12.58 -13.21 5.31
N ASP A 237 11.51 -12.54 4.85
CA ASP A 237 10.41 -12.03 5.67
C ASP A 237 9.07 -12.63 5.23
N PRO A 238 8.27 -13.25 6.13
CA PRO A 238 6.98 -13.84 5.79
C PRO A 238 5.95 -12.83 5.28
N ALA A 239 5.90 -11.62 5.84
CA ALA A 239 4.94 -10.60 5.42
C ALA A 239 5.23 -10.12 4.00
N THR A 240 6.50 -9.83 3.68
CA THR A 240 6.97 -9.52 2.32
C THR A 240 6.70 -10.68 1.37
N THR A 241 6.92 -11.92 1.82
CA THR A 241 6.68 -13.13 1.01
C THR A 241 5.20 -13.26 0.62
N VAL A 242 4.26 -13.03 1.54
CA VAL A 242 2.82 -13.02 1.22
C VAL A 242 2.47 -11.91 0.24
N THR A 243 3.02 -10.71 0.43
CA THR A 243 2.78 -9.57 -0.46
C THR A 243 3.33 -9.83 -1.87
N ALA A 244 4.51 -10.46 -1.98
CA ALA A 244 5.08 -10.90 -3.25
C ALA A 244 4.27 -12.03 -3.90
N TYR A 245 3.81 -13.00 -3.10
CA TYR A 245 2.91 -14.06 -3.56
C TYR A 245 1.65 -13.47 -4.20
N ARG A 246 0.96 -12.52 -3.55
CA ARG A 246 -0.22 -11.83 -4.10
C ARG A 246 0.09 -11.21 -5.47
N ALA A 247 1.22 -10.49 -5.58
CA ALA A 247 1.63 -9.81 -6.81
C ALA A 247 1.87 -10.77 -7.99
N LEU A 248 2.34 -12.00 -7.71
CA LEU A 248 2.78 -12.98 -8.72
C LEU A 248 1.75 -14.06 -9.00
N ALA A 249 0.84 -14.36 -8.07
CA ALA A 249 -0.19 -15.40 -8.26
C ALA A 249 -1.32 -15.00 -9.23
N GLY A 250 -1.33 -13.76 -9.73
CA GLY A 250 -2.20 -13.34 -10.83
C GLY A 250 -3.68 -13.27 -10.48
N ARG A 251 -4.03 -13.04 -9.22
CA ARG A 251 -5.43 -12.70 -8.87
C ARG A 251 -5.67 -11.24 -9.23
N ASP A 252 -6.16 -11.02 -10.45
CA ASP A 252 -6.90 -9.83 -10.79
C ASP A 252 -8.17 -9.82 -9.92
N SER A 253 -8.19 -8.96 -8.91
CA SER A 253 -9.33 -8.74 -8.01
C SER A 253 -10.34 -7.78 -8.62
#